data_7c02464914a89b5e42d9f62772a06a40
#
_entry.id   7c02464914a89b5e42d9f62772a06a40
#
_cell.length_a   1.000
_cell.length_b   1.000
_cell.length_c   1.000
_cell.angle_alpha   90.00
_cell.angle_beta   90.00
_cell.angle_gamma   90.00
#
_symmetry.space_group_name_H-M   'P 1'
#
loop_
_entity.id
_entity.type
_entity.pdbx_description
1 polymer ?
#
loop_
_entity_poly.entity_id
_entity_poly.type
_entity_poly.pdbx_seq_one_letter_code
_entity_poly.pdbx_strand_id
1 'polypeptide(L)'
;RDRSPSRGLGDVYKRQPDWLSLTGKGYVASMYKKYGKIISPMGCRAFLSPWYEQGGMHPAFDGDEPVFVGRFNIGVVSLHLPMILAKARKESRDFYEVLDYYLELIRRLHIRTYAYLGEMRASTNPLAYCEGGFYGGHLKLTDKIKPVLKTATASFGITALNELQMLYNGKSLVEDGAFALEVMEHINKRVDEFKEEDGNLYAIYGTPAENLCGLQIRQFREQYGIIEGVSDRPYVSNSFHCHVSEDITPIQKQDLENRFWNLSNGGKIQYVKYPIGYNTLAIKSLIRRAMDMGFYEGVNLSLSYCDDCGHEELQMDVCPKCGSKNLTKIDRMLSLIHISEPTRR
;
A
#
# COMPACT_ATOMS: atom_id res chain seq x y z
N ARG A 1 22.99 -22.82 0.19
CA ARG A 1 21.70 -23.00 0.91
C ARG A 1 21.30 -21.64 1.43
N ASP A 2 20.43 -21.03 0.71
CA ASP A 2 19.97 -19.68 0.92
C ASP A 2 18.99 -19.65 2.11
N ARG A 3 19.43 -19.06 3.22
CA ARG A 3 18.61 -18.83 4.41
C ARG A 3 18.05 -17.41 4.35
N SER A 4 17.25 -17.13 3.32
CA SER A 4 16.54 -15.87 3.32
C SER A 4 15.46 -15.86 4.43
N PRO A 5 15.31 -14.78 5.20
CA PRO A 5 14.25 -14.63 6.22
C PRO A 5 12.84 -14.85 5.69
N SER A 6 12.67 -14.75 4.37
CA SER A 6 11.41 -15.03 3.69
C SER A 6 11.00 -16.52 3.68
N ARG A 7 11.88 -17.44 4.04
CA ARG A 7 11.53 -18.87 4.06
C ARG A 7 10.60 -19.26 5.21
N GLY A 8 10.71 -18.63 6.36
CA GLY A 8 9.76 -18.86 7.45
C GLY A 8 8.35 -18.35 7.10
N LEU A 9 8.28 -17.19 6.46
CA LEU A 9 7.04 -16.67 5.88
C LEU A 9 6.57 -17.50 4.68
N GLY A 10 7.50 -18.04 3.87
CA GLY A 10 7.20 -18.89 2.74
C GLY A 10 6.48 -20.19 3.11
N ASP A 11 6.73 -20.76 4.28
CA ASP A 11 6.02 -21.96 4.73
C ASP A 11 4.61 -21.66 5.25
N VAL A 12 4.40 -20.50 5.84
CA VAL A 12 3.06 -19.97 6.13
C VAL A 12 2.31 -19.68 4.82
N TYR A 13 2.98 -19.15 3.81
CA TYR A 13 2.43 -18.91 2.48
C TYR A 13 2.16 -20.21 1.71
N LYS A 14 2.99 -21.24 1.82
CA LYS A 14 2.78 -22.53 1.15
C LYS A 14 1.53 -23.26 1.62
N ARG A 15 1.05 -23.01 2.81
CA ARG A 15 -0.25 -23.52 3.31
C ARG A 15 -1.46 -22.71 2.83
N GLN A 16 -1.22 -21.57 2.15
CA GLN A 16 -2.26 -20.69 1.61
C GLN A 16 -2.08 -20.31 0.13
N PRO A 17 -1.38 -21.10 -0.74
CA PRO A 17 -1.06 -20.66 -2.08
C PRO A 17 -2.30 -20.39 -2.94
N ASP A 18 -3.37 -21.16 -2.72
CA ASP A 18 -4.61 -21.03 -3.47
C ASP A 18 -5.39 -19.78 -3.12
N TRP A 19 -5.34 -19.35 -1.86
CA TRP A 19 -6.02 -18.15 -1.38
C TRP A 19 -5.37 -16.87 -1.91
N LEU A 20 -4.04 -16.79 -1.90
CA LEU A 20 -3.30 -15.65 -2.43
C LEU A 20 -3.42 -15.56 -3.95
N SER A 21 -3.43 -16.68 -4.66
CA SER A 21 -3.64 -16.70 -6.10
C SER A 21 -5.07 -16.30 -6.49
N LEU A 22 -6.07 -16.62 -5.66
CA LEU A 22 -7.45 -16.21 -5.86
C LEU A 22 -7.62 -14.71 -5.58
N THR A 23 -7.01 -14.16 -4.55
CA THR A 23 -7.13 -12.75 -4.17
C THR A 23 -6.53 -11.81 -5.21
N GLY A 24 -5.41 -12.19 -5.84
CA GLY A 24 -4.82 -11.44 -6.94
C GLY A 24 -5.67 -11.42 -8.21
N LYS A 25 -6.48 -12.43 -8.45
CA LYS A 25 -7.27 -12.57 -9.68
C LYS A 25 -8.36 -11.50 -9.85
N GLY A 26 -8.97 -11.02 -8.79
CA GLY A 26 -9.99 -9.96 -8.87
C GLY A 26 -9.42 -8.69 -9.49
N TYR A 27 -8.30 -8.22 -8.98
CA TYR A 27 -7.58 -7.09 -9.55
C TYR A 27 -7.08 -7.38 -10.98
N VAL A 28 -6.45 -8.53 -11.21
CA VAL A 28 -5.97 -8.94 -12.53
C VAL A 28 -7.12 -8.98 -13.54
N ALA A 29 -8.27 -9.54 -13.17
CA ALA A 29 -9.45 -9.58 -14.03
C ALA A 29 -10.00 -8.18 -14.33
N SER A 30 -10.04 -7.28 -13.34
CA SER A 30 -10.45 -5.89 -13.52
C SER A 30 -9.53 -5.14 -14.48
N MET A 31 -8.22 -5.30 -14.33
CA MET A 31 -7.23 -4.68 -15.20
C MET A 31 -7.25 -5.28 -16.61
N TYR A 32 -7.48 -6.60 -16.72
CA TYR A 32 -7.66 -7.24 -18.02
C TYR A 32 -8.89 -6.72 -18.76
N LYS A 33 -10.01 -6.56 -18.07
CA LYS A 33 -11.23 -5.95 -18.67
C LYS A 33 -10.99 -4.52 -19.14
N LYS A 34 -10.19 -3.74 -18.39
CA LYS A 34 -9.94 -2.33 -18.71
C LYS A 34 -8.89 -2.14 -19.80
N TYR A 35 -7.83 -2.93 -19.83
CA TYR A 35 -6.66 -2.71 -20.68
C TYR A 35 -6.30 -3.89 -21.59
N GLY A 36 -7.06 -4.99 -21.57
CA GLY A 36 -6.74 -6.20 -22.32
C GLY A 36 -5.46 -6.94 -21.87
N LYS A 37 -4.83 -6.53 -20.76
CA LYS A 37 -3.53 -7.04 -20.30
C LYS A 37 -3.55 -7.53 -18.89
N ILE A 38 -2.74 -8.56 -18.64
CA ILE A 38 -2.50 -9.07 -17.29
C ILE A 38 -1.47 -8.17 -16.60
N ILE A 39 -1.87 -7.56 -15.50
CA ILE A 39 -1.03 -6.68 -14.70
C ILE A 39 -0.93 -7.26 -13.30
N SER A 40 0.30 -7.43 -12.82
CA SER A 40 0.57 -7.90 -11.47
C SER A 40 1.07 -6.77 -10.60
N PRO A 41 0.71 -6.72 -9.30
CA PRO A 41 1.32 -5.80 -8.37
C PRO A 41 2.81 -6.04 -8.26
N MET A 42 3.59 -4.96 -8.14
CA MET A 42 5.02 -5.04 -7.88
C MET A 42 5.29 -5.02 -6.37
N GLY A 43 6.21 -5.85 -5.92
CA GLY A 43 6.51 -5.99 -4.51
C GLY A 43 5.24 -6.39 -3.73
N CYS A 44 4.84 -5.58 -2.76
CA CYS A 44 3.69 -5.86 -1.91
C CYS A 44 2.37 -5.40 -2.54
N ARG A 45 2.28 -4.17 -3.07
CA ARG A 45 1.03 -3.57 -3.52
C ARG A 45 1.18 -2.44 -4.55
N ALA A 46 2.35 -2.24 -5.14
CA ALA A 46 2.59 -1.14 -6.07
C ALA A 46 2.02 -1.43 -7.46
N PHE A 47 1.40 -0.42 -8.05
CA PHE A 47 0.89 -0.45 -9.41
C PHE A 47 1.51 0.70 -10.22
N LEU A 48 1.63 0.50 -11.52
CA LEU A 48 2.15 1.49 -12.44
C LEU A 48 1.01 2.31 -13.06
N SER A 49 1.26 3.60 -13.25
CA SER A 49 0.40 4.42 -14.12
C SER A 49 0.40 3.86 -15.54
N PRO A 50 -0.72 3.91 -16.28
CA PRO A 50 -0.73 3.59 -17.70
C PRO A 50 0.31 4.41 -18.46
N TRP A 51 0.99 3.80 -19.41
CA TRP A 51 1.93 4.46 -20.31
C TRP A 51 1.85 3.77 -21.69
N TYR A 52 1.80 4.55 -22.73
CA TYR A 52 1.62 4.13 -24.11
C TYR A 52 2.87 4.42 -24.90
N GLU A 53 3.30 3.47 -25.72
CA GLU A 53 4.59 3.58 -26.44
C GLU A 53 4.65 4.78 -27.38
N GLN A 54 3.54 5.08 -28.06
CA GLN A 54 3.45 6.19 -29.00
C GLN A 54 2.87 7.46 -28.39
N GLY A 55 1.96 7.33 -27.43
CA GLY A 55 1.20 8.44 -26.85
C GLY A 55 1.66 8.90 -25.45
N GLY A 56 2.63 8.19 -24.84
CA GLY A 56 3.11 8.55 -23.50
C GLY A 56 2.06 8.31 -22.41
N MET A 57 1.54 9.35 -21.77
CA MET A 57 0.52 9.22 -20.71
C MET A 57 -0.89 8.95 -21.26
N HIS A 58 -1.14 9.28 -22.51
CA HIS A 58 -2.42 9.12 -23.19
C HIS A 58 -2.29 8.19 -24.39
N PRO A 59 -3.35 7.46 -24.76
CA PRO A 59 -3.33 6.66 -25.98
C PRO A 59 -3.15 7.57 -27.20
N ALA A 60 -2.32 7.16 -28.17
CA ALA A 60 -2.12 7.92 -29.41
C ALA A 60 -3.27 7.77 -30.40
N PHE A 61 -4.02 6.65 -30.30
CA PHE A 61 -5.18 6.33 -31.14
C PHE A 61 -6.13 5.37 -30.43
N ASP A 62 -7.34 5.22 -30.96
CA ASP A 62 -8.31 4.26 -30.42
C ASP A 62 -7.78 2.83 -30.53
N GLY A 63 -7.70 2.14 -29.40
CA GLY A 63 -7.13 0.79 -29.32
C GLY A 63 -5.63 0.74 -29.02
N ASP A 64 -4.95 1.89 -28.80
CA ASP A 64 -3.60 1.91 -28.27
C ASP A 64 -3.57 1.28 -26.86
N GLU A 65 -2.67 0.35 -26.65
CA GLU A 65 -2.62 -0.44 -25.41
C GLU A 65 -1.45 -0.01 -24.52
N PRO A 66 -1.71 0.21 -23.21
CA PRO A 66 -0.64 0.59 -22.29
C PRO A 66 0.35 -0.55 -22.06
N VAL A 67 1.61 -0.20 -21.93
CA VAL A 67 2.70 -1.10 -21.57
C VAL A 67 2.86 -1.11 -20.06
N PHE A 68 2.90 -2.30 -19.44
CA PHE A 68 3.14 -2.45 -17.99
C PHE A 68 4.37 -3.33 -17.70
N VAL A 69 4.64 -4.33 -18.54
CA VAL A 69 5.73 -5.29 -18.33
C VAL A 69 7.09 -4.61 -18.50
N GLY A 70 8.01 -4.92 -17.60
CA GLY A 70 9.37 -4.36 -17.61
C GLY A 70 9.48 -2.93 -17.10
N ARG A 71 8.38 -2.26 -16.77
CA ARG A 71 8.39 -0.93 -16.17
C ARG A 71 8.53 -1.00 -14.65
N PHE A 72 8.86 0.10 -14.01
CA PHE A 72 9.15 0.13 -12.57
C PHE A 72 8.69 1.42 -11.90
N ASN A 73 8.69 1.40 -10.57
CA ASN A 73 8.42 2.57 -9.74
C ASN A 73 9.73 3.08 -9.16
N ILE A 74 9.99 4.40 -9.24
CA ILE A 74 11.25 5.00 -8.75
C ILE A 74 11.24 5.31 -7.25
N GLY A 75 10.09 5.23 -6.62
CA GLY A 75 9.97 5.47 -5.18
C GLY A 75 8.65 6.11 -4.77
N VAL A 76 8.46 6.12 -3.46
CA VAL A 76 7.27 6.68 -2.80
C VAL A 76 7.71 7.70 -1.76
N VAL A 77 7.06 8.87 -1.75
CA VAL A 77 7.17 9.84 -0.66
C VAL A 77 5.81 9.98 -0.02
N SER A 78 5.72 9.69 1.29
CA SER A 78 4.44 9.53 1.97
C SER A 78 4.09 10.75 2.82
N LEU A 79 2.86 11.21 2.66
CA LEU A 79 2.21 12.22 3.49
C LEU A 79 1.72 11.59 4.80
N HIS A 80 1.97 12.25 5.90
CA HIS A 80 1.30 11.99 7.17
C HIS A 80 0.13 12.97 7.34
N LEU A 81 -1.04 12.54 6.89
CA LEU A 81 -2.20 13.44 6.72
C LEU A 81 -2.65 14.14 8.01
N PRO A 82 -2.71 13.49 9.20
CA PRO A 82 -3.06 14.18 10.44
C PRO A 82 -2.06 15.29 10.81
N MET A 83 -0.77 15.10 10.51
CA MET A 83 0.27 16.11 10.77
C MET A 83 0.00 17.39 9.96
N ILE A 84 -0.49 17.26 8.73
CA ILE A 84 -0.82 18.39 7.85
C ILE A 84 -2.02 19.16 8.41
N LEU A 85 -3.07 18.44 8.84
CA LEU A 85 -4.24 19.05 9.44
C LEU A 85 -3.90 19.75 10.77
N ALA A 86 -3.12 19.11 11.64
CA ALA A 86 -2.67 19.71 12.89
C ALA A 86 -1.83 20.96 12.67
N LYS A 87 -0.96 20.95 11.65
CA LYS A 87 -0.18 22.13 11.25
C LYS A 87 -1.07 23.25 10.75
N ALA A 88 -2.01 22.97 9.87
CA ALA A 88 -2.94 23.96 9.34
C ALA A 88 -3.72 24.64 10.47
N ARG A 89 -4.24 23.85 11.42
CA ARG A 89 -4.95 24.38 12.61
C ARG A 89 -4.04 25.26 13.49
N LYS A 90 -2.82 24.80 13.77
CA LYS A 90 -1.85 25.56 14.59
C LYS A 90 -1.46 26.89 13.96
N GLU A 91 -1.35 26.93 12.63
CA GLU A 91 -0.98 28.11 11.86
C GLU A 91 -2.18 28.97 11.44
N SER A 92 -3.41 28.55 11.78
CA SER A 92 -4.66 29.19 11.34
C SER A 92 -4.73 29.38 9.82
N ARG A 93 -4.28 28.37 9.09
CA ARG A 93 -4.28 28.32 7.62
C ARG A 93 -5.33 27.33 7.11
N ASP A 94 -5.73 27.51 5.87
CA ASP A 94 -6.57 26.53 5.19
C ASP A 94 -5.85 25.19 5.05
N PHE A 95 -6.57 24.08 5.28
CA PHE A 95 -5.99 22.75 5.22
C PHE A 95 -5.50 22.39 3.81
N TYR A 96 -6.29 22.71 2.78
CA TYR A 96 -5.93 22.37 1.41
C TYR A 96 -4.73 23.18 0.91
N GLU A 97 -4.61 24.44 1.36
CA GLU A 97 -3.42 25.25 1.09
C GLU A 97 -2.14 24.60 1.65
N VAL A 98 -2.21 24.08 2.89
CA VAL A 98 -1.07 23.40 3.50
C VAL A 98 -0.82 22.03 2.85
N LEU A 99 -1.87 21.31 2.50
CA LEU A 99 -1.77 20.03 1.78
C LEU A 99 -1.10 20.22 0.41
N ASP A 100 -1.54 21.19 -0.36
CA ASP A 100 -1.00 21.52 -1.69
C ASP A 100 0.48 21.93 -1.61
N TYR A 101 0.88 22.65 -0.59
CA TYR A 101 2.28 22.95 -0.33
C TYR A 101 3.13 21.67 -0.19
N TYR A 102 2.66 20.68 0.58
CA TYR A 102 3.38 19.41 0.74
C TYR A 102 3.33 18.55 -0.52
N LEU A 103 2.23 18.55 -1.25
CA LEU A 103 2.15 17.87 -2.55
C LEU A 103 3.15 18.45 -3.54
N GLU A 104 3.28 19.78 -3.60
CA GLU A 104 4.29 20.44 -4.44
C GLU A 104 5.73 20.12 -4.00
N LEU A 105 6.01 20.00 -2.70
CA LEU A 105 7.33 19.56 -2.22
C LEU A 105 7.64 18.13 -2.68
N ILE A 106 6.68 17.22 -2.62
CA ILE A 106 6.86 15.84 -3.11
C ILE A 106 7.09 15.85 -4.62
N ARG A 107 6.31 16.62 -5.38
CA ARG A 107 6.50 16.82 -6.82
C ARG A 107 7.93 17.23 -7.14
N ARG A 108 8.43 18.29 -6.51
CA ARG A 108 9.82 18.78 -6.70
C ARG A 108 10.84 17.71 -6.35
N LEU A 109 10.61 16.94 -5.29
CA LEU A 109 11.49 15.83 -4.92
C LEU A 109 11.51 14.76 -6.00
N HIS A 110 10.34 14.39 -6.54
CA HIS A 110 10.27 13.44 -7.65
C HIS A 110 10.98 13.95 -8.91
N ILE A 111 10.75 15.20 -9.31
CA ILE A 111 11.45 15.82 -10.45
C ILE A 111 12.97 15.74 -10.24
N ARG A 112 13.45 16.12 -9.06
CA ARG A 112 14.87 16.03 -8.70
C ARG A 112 15.39 14.60 -8.75
N THR A 113 14.58 13.62 -8.29
CA THR A 113 14.93 12.20 -8.34
C THR A 113 15.05 11.70 -9.77
N TYR A 114 14.11 12.04 -10.65
CA TYR A 114 14.19 11.72 -12.07
C TYR A 114 15.45 12.34 -12.72
N ALA A 115 15.74 13.59 -12.42
CA ALA A 115 16.93 14.27 -12.93
C ALA A 115 18.22 13.60 -12.45
N TYR A 116 18.32 13.30 -11.14
CA TYR A 116 19.49 12.64 -10.55
C TYR A 116 19.72 11.23 -11.11
N LEU A 117 18.67 10.40 -11.10
CA LEU A 117 18.77 9.06 -11.65
C LEU A 117 19.06 9.05 -13.15
N GLY A 118 18.49 10.02 -13.88
CA GLY A 118 18.71 10.15 -15.32
C GLY A 118 20.18 10.38 -15.74
N GLU A 119 20.99 10.90 -14.83
CA GLU A 119 22.45 11.09 -15.05
C GLU A 119 23.27 9.81 -14.78
N MET A 120 22.69 8.79 -14.16
CA MET A 120 23.38 7.52 -13.91
C MET A 120 23.64 6.78 -15.23
N ARG A 121 24.75 6.04 -15.28
CA ARG A 121 25.10 5.22 -16.44
C ARG A 121 24.42 3.85 -16.37
N ALA A 122 24.11 3.28 -17.52
CA ALA A 122 23.53 1.95 -17.64
C ALA A 122 24.40 0.84 -17.03
N SER A 123 25.72 1.07 -16.93
CA SER A 123 26.66 0.19 -16.25
C SER A 123 26.38 -0.03 -14.76
N THR A 124 25.54 0.80 -14.12
CA THR A 124 25.16 0.61 -12.71
C THR A 124 24.29 -0.64 -12.49
N ASN A 125 23.50 -1.03 -13.49
CA ASN A 125 22.76 -2.29 -13.51
C ASN A 125 22.60 -2.79 -14.95
N PRO A 126 23.62 -3.49 -15.50
CA PRO A 126 23.59 -3.94 -16.89
C PRO A 126 22.40 -4.84 -17.23
N LEU A 127 21.99 -5.73 -16.32
CA LEU A 127 20.84 -6.61 -16.55
C LEU A 127 19.55 -5.82 -16.80
N ALA A 128 19.35 -4.75 -16.04
CA ALA A 128 18.15 -3.92 -16.16
C ALA A 128 18.21 -2.99 -17.39
N TYR A 129 19.35 -2.35 -17.62
CA TYR A 129 19.45 -1.25 -18.57
C TYR A 129 20.09 -1.59 -19.91
N CYS A 130 20.85 -2.71 -20.00
CA CYS A 130 21.51 -3.12 -21.24
C CYS A 130 20.96 -4.42 -21.83
N GLU A 131 20.55 -5.36 -20.97
CA GLU A 131 20.10 -6.71 -21.38
C GLU A 131 18.57 -6.85 -21.42
N GLY A 132 17.84 -5.74 -21.42
CA GLY A 132 16.39 -5.74 -21.57
C GLY A 132 15.60 -6.11 -20.31
N GLY A 133 16.21 -6.09 -19.12
CA GLY A 133 15.49 -6.35 -17.87
C GLY A 133 14.41 -5.32 -17.59
N PHE A 134 14.64 -4.05 -17.96
CA PHE A 134 13.60 -3.02 -17.99
C PHE A 134 13.15 -2.72 -19.41
N TYR A 135 11.93 -2.22 -19.55
CA TYR A 135 11.41 -1.75 -20.82
C TYR A 135 12.27 -0.61 -21.38
N GLY A 136 12.71 -0.76 -22.64
CA GLY A 136 13.68 0.17 -23.24
C GLY A 136 15.12 0.01 -22.74
N GLY A 137 15.41 -1.04 -21.96
CA GLY A 137 16.71 -1.36 -21.38
C GLY A 137 17.67 -2.03 -22.35
N HIS A 138 17.91 -1.45 -23.53
CA HIS A 138 18.89 -1.90 -24.53
C HIS A 138 19.96 -0.83 -24.77
N LEU A 139 20.40 -0.18 -23.68
CA LEU A 139 21.40 0.87 -23.69
C LEU A 139 22.82 0.31 -23.73
N LYS A 140 23.78 1.11 -24.19
CA LYS A 140 25.19 0.79 -24.00
C LYS A 140 25.59 1.08 -22.55
N LEU A 141 26.59 0.37 -22.03
CA LEU A 141 27.09 0.54 -20.67
C LEU A 141 27.43 2.01 -20.30
N THR A 142 27.86 2.79 -21.30
CA THR A 142 28.23 4.20 -21.13
C THR A 142 27.05 5.17 -21.20
N ASP A 143 25.90 4.73 -21.71
CA ASP A 143 24.73 5.60 -21.90
C ASP A 143 24.09 5.94 -20.56
N LYS A 144 23.44 7.10 -20.50
CA LYS A 144 22.62 7.52 -19.36
C LYS A 144 21.26 6.79 -19.37
N ILE A 145 20.75 6.45 -18.20
CA ILE A 145 19.47 5.71 -18.08
C ILE A 145 18.22 6.58 -18.27
N LYS A 146 18.38 7.87 -18.49
CA LYS A 146 17.27 8.83 -18.67
C LYS A 146 16.16 8.36 -19.62
N PRO A 147 16.44 7.72 -20.78
CA PRO A 147 15.38 7.22 -21.68
C PRO A 147 14.49 6.17 -21.02
N VAL A 148 15.06 5.29 -20.20
CA VAL A 148 14.32 4.22 -19.50
C VAL A 148 13.42 4.80 -18.40
N LEU A 149 13.85 5.88 -17.74
CA LEU A 149 13.08 6.54 -16.68
C LEU A 149 11.77 7.18 -17.17
N LYS A 150 11.64 7.48 -18.46
CA LYS A 150 10.40 8.05 -19.03
C LYS A 150 9.18 7.15 -18.83
N THR A 151 9.40 5.84 -18.65
CA THR A 151 8.35 4.86 -18.44
C THR A 151 8.12 4.55 -16.97
N ALA A 152 8.96 5.07 -16.08
CA ALA A 152 8.87 4.81 -14.65
C ALA A 152 7.78 5.64 -13.98
N THR A 153 7.17 5.10 -12.93
CA THR A 153 6.18 5.79 -12.11
C THR A 153 6.83 6.28 -10.81
N ALA A 154 6.51 7.51 -10.38
CA ALA A 154 6.78 8.01 -9.04
C ALA A 154 5.50 8.11 -8.23
N SER A 155 5.55 7.83 -6.94
CA SER A 155 4.32 7.71 -6.15
C SER A 155 4.23 8.73 -5.01
N PHE A 156 3.06 9.33 -4.89
CA PHE A 156 2.63 10.14 -3.76
C PHE A 156 1.96 9.20 -2.75
N GLY A 157 2.65 8.93 -1.65
CA GLY A 157 2.15 8.02 -0.62
C GLY A 157 1.19 8.71 0.34
N ILE A 158 0.23 7.96 0.84
CA ILE A 158 -0.67 8.40 1.92
C ILE A 158 -0.57 7.47 3.10
N THR A 159 -0.69 8.03 4.30
CA THR A 159 -0.79 7.31 5.57
C THR A 159 -1.77 7.98 6.50
N ALA A 160 -2.30 7.21 7.44
CA ALA A 160 -3.10 7.70 8.56
C ALA A 160 -4.41 8.43 8.13
N LEU A 161 -5.08 7.91 7.11
CA LEU A 161 -6.33 8.50 6.64
C LEU A 161 -7.44 8.40 7.70
N ASN A 162 -7.45 7.32 8.48
CA ASN A 162 -8.38 7.17 9.61
C ASN A 162 -8.12 8.22 10.70
N GLU A 163 -6.87 8.45 11.06
CA GLU A 163 -6.49 9.44 12.06
C GLU A 163 -6.69 10.88 11.56
N LEU A 164 -6.63 11.10 10.25
CA LEU A 164 -7.04 12.38 9.65
C LEU A 164 -8.52 12.64 9.90
N GLN A 165 -9.38 11.66 9.62
CA GLN A 165 -10.82 11.76 9.84
C GLN A 165 -11.15 11.97 11.33
N MET A 166 -10.49 11.19 12.21
CA MET A 166 -10.60 11.35 13.66
C MET A 166 -10.20 12.74 14.13
N LEU A 167 -9.06 13.25 13.65
CA LEU A 167 -8.61 14.60 14.01
C LEU A 167 -9.58 15.67 13.50
N TYR A 168 -10.21 15.45 12.34
CA TYR A 168 -11.12 16.42 11.74
C TYR A 168 -12.39 16.61 12.54
N ASN A 169 -13.10 15.56 12.90
CA ASN A 169 -14.42 15.64 13.53
C ASN A 169 -14.68 14.63 14.67
N GLY A 170 -13.66 13.92 15.16
CA GLY A 170 -13.77 12.96 16.25
C GLY A 170 -14.42 11.62 15.86
N LYS A 171 -14.60 11.34 14.57
CA LYS A 171 -15.18 10.09 14.05
C LYS A 171 -14.17 9.30 13.26
N SER A 172 -14.21 7.97 13.37
CA SER A 172 -13.37 7.08 12.57
C SER A 172 -13.86 6.98 11.12
N LEU A 173 -13.06 6.36 10.23
CA LEU A 173 -13.51 6.06 8.87
C LEU A 173 -14.75 5.16 8.83
N VAL A 174 -14.97 4.36 9.87
CA VAL A 174 -16.13 3.47 9.98
C VAL A 174 -17.41 4.27 10.25
N GLU A 175 -17.30 5.29 11.11
CA GLU A 175 -18.44 6.13 11.51
C GLU A 175 -18.74 7.23 10.48
N ASP A 176 -17.69 7.77 9.89
CA ASP A 176 -17.79 8.82 8.86
C ASP A 176 -16.51 8.75 8.01
N GLY A 177 -16.57 9.01 6.78
CA GLY A 177 -15.38 9.01 5.91
C GLY A 177 -15.49 10.09 4.84
N ALA A 178 -16.43 11.02 5.00
CA ALA A 178 -16.70 12.03 3.99
C ALA A 178 -15.52 12.96 3.76
N PHE A 179 -14.93 13.50 4.84
CA PHE A 179 -13.76 14.37 4.72
C PHE A 179 -12.53 13.61 4.17
N ALA A 180 -12.31 12.37 4.63
CA ALA A 180 -11.24 11.55 4.10
C ALA A 180 -11.38 11.28 2.59
N LEU A 181 -12.61 11.07 2.10
CA LEU A 181 -12.90 10.89 0.68
C LEU A 181 -12.61 12.18 -0.11
N GLU A 182 -13.10 13.32 0.36
CA GLU A 182 -12.84 14.63 -0.24
C GLU A 182 -11.34 14.91 -0.36
N VAL A 183 -10.57 14.63 0.70
CA VAL A 183 -9.11 14.80 0.69
C VAL A 183 -8.45 13.89 -0.33
N MET A 184 -8.88 12.63 -0.44
CA MET A 184 -8.34 11.71 -1.45
C MET A 184 -8.67 12.15 -2.89
N GLU A 185 -9.86 12.66 -3.14
CA GLU A 185 -10.25 13.23 -4.43
C GLU A 185 -9.42 14.47 -4.76
N HIS A 186 -9.21 15.37 -3.80
CA HIS A 186 -8.34 16.53 -3.97
C HIS A 186 -6.90 16.13 -4.33
N ILE A 187 -6.30 15.17 -3.60
CA ILE A 187 -4.96 14.66 -3.90
C ILE A 187 -4.91 14.08 -5.32
N ASN A 188 -5.92 13.31 -5.74
CA ASN A 188 -5.99 12.76 -7.10
C ASN A 188 -5.98 13.86 -8.15
N LYS A 189 -6.84 14.87 -7.99
CA LYS A 189 -6.90 16.03 -8.89
C LYS A 189 -5.55 16.72 -9.00
N ARG A 190 -4.90 17.02 -7.87
CA ARG A 190 -3.58 17.69 -7.87
C ARG A 190 -2.49 16.85 -8.52
N VAL A 191 -2.47 15.55 -8.25
CA VAL A 191 -1.49 14.64 -8.87
C VAL A 191 -1.71 14.50 -10.37
N ASP A 192 -2.96 14.51 -10.84
CA ASP A 192 -3.27 14.48 -12.27
C ASP A 192 -2.84 15.79 -12.95
N GLU A 193 -3.05 16.95 -12.35
CA GLU A 193 -2.51 18.24 -12.82
C GLU A 193 -0.98 18.18 -12.94
N PHE A 194 -0.27 17.65 -11.95
CA PHE A 194 1.19 17.49 -12.00
C PHE A 194 1.67 16.57 -13.12
N LYS A 195 0.92 15.51 -13.44
CA LYS A 195 1.24 14.65 -14.58
C LYS A 195 1.24 15.43 -15.89
N GLU A 196 0.19 16.21 -16.11
CA GLU A 196 0.06 17.00 -17.34
C GLU A 196 1.14 18.08 -17.45
N GLU A 197 1.45 18.73 -16.32
CA GLU A 197 2.46 19.80 -16.30
C GLU A 197 3.89 19.28 -16.53
N ASP A 198 4.24 18.15 -15.91
CA ASP A 198 5.62 17.63 -15.89
C ASP A 198 5.91 16.61 -17.00
N GLY A 199 4.88 15.99 -17.55
CA GLY A 199 5.04 14.85 -18.45
C GLY A 199 5.59 13.59 -17.76
N ASN A 200 5.52 13.52 -16.42
CA ASN A 200 5.97 12.39 -15.60
C ASN A 200 4.80 11.52 -15.16
N LEU A 201 5.07 10.23 -15.01
CA LEU A 201 4.08 9.27 -14.54
C LEU A 201 4.00 9.29 -13.01
N TYR A 202 2.98 9.94 -12.49
CA TYR A 202 2.70 9.98 -11.06
C TYR A 202 1.52 9.07 -10.70
N ALA A 203 1.49 8.60 -9.45
CA ALA A 203 0.40 7.80 -8.93
C ALA A 203 0.26 7.97 -7.41
N ILE A 204 -0.94 7.70 -6.88
CA ILE A 204 -1.19 7.74 -5.45
C ILE A 204 -1.04 6.35 -4.87
N TYR A 205 -0.22 6.24 -3.84
CA TYR A 205 0.15 4.99 -3.21
C TYR A 205 -0.40 4.88 -1.80
N GLY A 206 -1.27 3.92 -1.57
CA GLY A 206 -1.65 3.51 -0.22
C GLY A 206 -0.46 2.88 0.49
N THR A 207 0.35 3.70 1.15
CA THR A 207 1.64 3.30 1.70
C THR A 207 1.48 2.22 2.77
N PRO A 208 2.21 1.09 2.67
CA PRO A 208 2.23 0.07 3.74
C PRO A 208 2.76 0.63 5.05
N ALA A 209 3.62 1.62 4.95
CA ALA A 209 4.19 2.44 6.01
C ALA A 209 5.05 1.69 7.04
N GLU A 210 4.78 0.45 7.34
CA GLU A 210 5.59 -0.40 8.24
C GLU A 210 6.06 0.35 9.50
N ASN A 211 7.37 0.41 9.76
CA ASN A 211 7.95 1.18 10.88
C ASN A 211 7.61 2.68 10.83
N LEU A 212 7.28 3.20 9.66
CA LEU A 212 6.91 4.60 9.50
C LEU A 212 5.65 4.97 10.31
N CYS A 213 4.68 4.06 10.46
CA CYS A 213 3.48 4.31 11.27
C CYS A 213 3.82 4.61 12.73
N GLY A 214 4.76 3.88 13.32
CA GLY A 214 5.23 4.13 14.68
C GLY A 214 6.10 5.37 14.81
N LEU A 215 6.90 5.69 13.78
CA LEU A 215 7.68 6.92 13.73
C LEU A 215 6.76 8.15 13.62
N GLN A 216 5.78 8.09 12.76
CA GLN A 216 4.84 9.18 12.52
C GLN A 216 4.06 9.56 13.78
N ILE A 217 3.62 8.57 14.57
CA ILE A 217 2.90 8.86 15.81
C ILE A 217 3.80 9.50 16.86
N ARG A 218 5.07 9.10 16.94
CA ARG A 218 6.05 9.75 17.84
C ARG A 218 6.28 11.19 17.44
N GLN A 219 6.51 11.46 16.16
CA GLN A 219 6.69 12.82 15.65
C GLN A 219 5.45 13.70 15.85
N PHE A 220 4.25 13.10 15.72
CA PHE A 220 3.01 13.82 15.99
C PHE A 220 2.91 14.22 17.45
N ARG A 221 3.18 13.29 18.38
CA ARG A 221 3.14 13.55 19.84
C ARG A 221 4.13 14.63 20.26
N GLU A 222 5.32 14.62 19.69
CA GLU A 222 6.37 15.63 19.97
C GLU A 222 5.91 17.05 19.61
N GLN A 223 5.11 17.21 18.58
CA GLN A 223 4.70 18.52 18.08
C GLN A 223 3.33 18.98 18.56
N TYR A 224 2.40 18.05 18.75
CA TYR A 224 0.99 18.33 19.00
C TYR A 224 0.41 17.60 20.23
N GLY A 225 1.21 16.80 20.93
CA GLY A 225 0.77 16.06 22.10
C GLY A 225 -0.03 14.79 21.76
N ILE A 226 -0.64 14.24 22.79
CA ILE A 226 -1.48 13.05 22.71
C ILE A 226 -2.93 13.49 22.49
N ILE A 227 -3.52 13.02 21.40
CA ILE A 227 -4.92 13.26 21.04
C ILE A 227 -5.59 11.89 20.94
N GLU A 228 -6.72 11.72 21.65
CA GLU A 228 -7.50 10.48 21.65
C GLU A 228 -7.96 10.10 20.24
N GLY A 229 -7.80 8.82 19.91
CA GLY A 229 -8.12 8.26 18.57
C GLY A 229 -7.17 8.67 17.45
N VAL A 230 -6.23 9.61 17.69
CA VAL A 230 -5.29 10.10 16.69
C VAL A 230 -3.86 9.69 17.02
N SER A 231 -3.41 9.97 18.25
CA SER A 231 -2.01 9.73 18.64
C SER A 231 -1.83 9.04 19.99
N ASP A 232 -2.89 8.55 20.58
CA ASP A 232 -2.90 7.78 21.85
C ASP A 232 -2.46 6.32 21.69
N ARG A 233 -2.42 5.82 20.46
CA ARG A 233 -2.09 4.42 20.09
C ARG A 233 -0.60 4.27 19.72
N PRO A 234 -0.03 3.05 19.71
CA PRO A 234 1.40 2.86 19.40
C PRO A 234 1.78 3.17 17.96
N TYR A 235 0.83 3.15 17.02
CA TYR A 235 1.03 3.44 15.59
C TYR A 235 -0.26 4.00 14.96
N VAL A 236 -0.11 4.72 13.86
CA VAL A 236 -1.23 5.17 13.02
C VAL A 236 -1.63 4.09 12.03
N SER A 237 -2.84 4.17 11.48
CA SER A 237 -3.27 3.31 10.37
C SER A 237 -2.43 3.61 9.12
N ASN A 238 -2.15 2.58 8.33
CA ASN A 238 -1.48 2.77 7.04
C ASN A 238 -2.50 2.98 5.91
N SER A 239 -2.05 3.55 4.81
CA SER A 239 -2.90 3.69 3.61
C SER A 239 -4.24 4.36 3.94
N PHE A 240 -5.32 3.85 3.34
CA PHE A 240 -6.71 4.26 3.54
C PHE A 240 -7.48 3.29 4.45
N HIS A 241 -6.78 2.46 5.20
CA HIS A 241 -7.42 1.46 6.07
C HIS A 241 -8.00 2.09 7.32
N CYS A 242 -9.15 1.56 7.79
CA CYS A 242 -9.60 1.83 9.14
C CYS A 242 -8.61 1.27 10.16
N HIS A 243 -8.66 1.77 11.38
CA HIS A 243 -7.77 1.28 12.43
C HIS A 243 -8.07 -0.20 12.77
N VAL A 244 -7.03 -0.95 13.12
CA VAL A 244 -7.13 -2.40 13.39
C VAL A 244 -7.96 -2.75 14.61
N SER A 245 -8.24 -1.79 15.50
CA SER A 245 -9.10 -1.97 16.67
C SER A 245 -10.59 -1.79 16.38
N GLU A 246 -10.96 -1.40 15.14
CA GLU A 246 -12.36 -1.26 14.78
C GLU A 246 -13.05 -2.63 14.76
N ASP A 247 -14.18 -2.71 15.44
CA ASP A 247 -15.01 -3.93 15.48
C ASP A 247 -15.98 -3.95 14.30
N ILE A 248 -15.46 -4.33 13.14
CA ILE A 248 -16.22 -4.43 11.89
C ILE A 248 -16.06 -5.79 11.24
N THR A 249 -17.13 -6.23 10.61
CA THR A 249 -17.11 -7.48 9.83
C THR A 249 -16.26 -7.35 8.57
N PRO A 250 -15.77 -8.47 7.99
CA PRO A 250 -15.07 -8.46 6.70
C PRO A 250 -15.87 -7.77 5.58
N ILE A 251 -17.17 -7.96 5.54
CA ILE A 251 -18.08 -7.34 4.55
C ILE A 251 -18.08 -5.81 4.72
N GLN A 252 -18.30 -5.34 5.94
CA GLN A 252 -18.27 -3.89 6.24
C GLN A 252 -16.94 -3.25 5.88
N LYS A 253 -15.83 -3.95 6.17
CA LYS A 253 -14.50 -3.45 5.81
C LYS A 253 -14.31 -3.36 4.29
N GLN A 254 -14.74 -4.36 3.54
CA GLN A 254 -14.70 -4.33 2.07
C GLN A 254 -15.55 -3.16 1.53
N ASP A 255 -16.77 -2.97 2.03
CA ASP A 255 -17.64 -1.86 1.61
C ASP A 255 -17.04 -0.49 1.95
N LEU A 256 -16.51 -0.34 3.16
CA LEU A 256 -15.86 0.88 3.62
C LEU A 256 -14.69 1.27 2.70
N GLU A 257 -13.76 0.34 2.47
CA GLU A 257 -12.51 0.64 1.77
C GLU A 257 -12.69 0.70 0.25
N ASN A 258 -13.80 0.18 -0.28
CA ASN A 258 -14.13 0.30 -1.70
C ASN A 258 -14.24 1.76 -2.17
N ARG A 259 -14.67 2.66 -1.29
CA ARG A 259 -14.77 4.10 -1.60
C ARG A 259 -13.42 4.72 -1.97
N PHE A 260 -12.34 4.24 -1.36
CA PHE A 260 -10.98 4.73 -1.54
C PHE A 260 -10.18 3.92 -2.57
N TRP A 261 -10.71 2.75 -2.98
CA TRP A 261 -9.98 1.78 -3.79
C TRP A 261 -9.46 2.35 -5.10
N ASN A 262 -10.30 3.04 -5.85
CA ASN A 262 -9.92 3.61 -7.14
C ASN A 262 -9.08 4.88 -7.01
N LEU A 263 -9.14 5.56 -5.87
CA LEU A 263 -8.37 6.76 -5.59
C LEU A 263 -6.90 6.47 -5.21
N SER A 264 -6.57 5.23 -4.86
CA SER A 264 -5.19 4.76 -4.64
C SER A 264 -4.67 4.01 -5.88
N ASN A 265 -4.50 4.72 -6.97
CA ASN A 265 -4.19 4.14 -8.29
C ASN A 265 -2.75 3.64 -8.47
N GLY A 266 -1.81 4.07 -7.63
CA GLY A 266 -0.39 3.68 -7.66
C GLY A 266 0.01 2.59 -6.69
N GLY A 267 -0.92 2.15 -5.84
CA GLY A 267 -0.67 1.02 -4.95
C GLY A 267 -1.73 0.86 -3.89
N LYS A 268 -2.23 -0.36 -3.77
CA LYS A 268 -3.32 -0.70 -2.86
C LYS A 268 -3.40 -2.21 -2.63
N ILE A 269 -3.90 -2.58 -1.47
CA ILE A 269 -4.25 -3.95 -1.13
C ILE A 269 -5.35 -3.88 -0.07
N GLN A 270 -6.32 -4.76 -0.18
CA GLN A 270 -7.33 -4.96 0.84
C GLN A 270 -6.86 -6.07 1.78
N TYR A 271 -6.79 -5.79 3.07
CA TYR A 271 -6.55 -6.82 4.07
C TYR A 271 -7.76 -6.99 4.96
N VAL A 272 -8.20 -8.23 5.08
CA VAL A 272 -9.31 -8.58 5.97
C VAL A 272 -8.87 -9.67 6.93
N LYS A 273 -9.15 -9.47 8.21
CA LYS A 273 -8.99 -10.49 9.24
C LYS A 273 -10.21 -11.38 9.24
N TYR A 274 -10.00 -12.66 9.00
CA TYR A 274 -11.06 -13.65 8.99
C TYR A 274 -11.07 -14.40 10.34
N PRO A 275 -12.04 -14.13 11.23
CA PRO A 275 -12.10 -14.79 12.54
C PRO A 275 -12.56 -16.25 12.45
N ILE A 276 -12.91 -16.72 11.27
CA ILE A 276 -13.54 -18.04 11.01
C ILE A 276 -12.57 -18.99 10.31
N GLY A 277 -11.41 -19.24 10.92
CA GLY A 277 -10.32 -20.04 10.32
C GLY A 277 -10.72 -21.43 9.79
N TYR A 278 -11.84 -22.00 10.30
CA TYR A 278 -12.30 -23.33 9.89
C TYR A 278 -13.45 -23.29 8.86
N ASN A 279 -14.08 -22.17 8.62
CA ASN A 279 -15.16 -22.05 7.66
C ASN A 279 -14.63 -21.65 6.27
N THR A 280 -14.06 -22.61 5.56
CA THR A 280 -13.49 -22.39 4.23
C THR A 280 -14.51 -21.94 3.19
N LEU A 281 -15.79 -22.30 3.33
CA LEU A 281 -16.84 -21.86 2.41
C LEU A 281 -17.15 -20.37 2.59
N ALA A 282 -17.22 -19.88 3.84
CA ALA A 282 -17.39 -18.46 4.12
C ALA A 282 -16.21 -17.64 3.61
N ILE A 283 -14.99 -18.12 3.85
CA ILE A 283 -13.75 -17.46 3.34
C ILE A 283 -13.79 -17.38 1.81
N LYS A 284 -14.11 -18.48 1.12
CA LYS A 284 -14.26 -18.50 -0.35
C LYS A 284 -15.28 -17.49 -0.86
N SER A 285 -16.42 -17.39 -0.19
CA SER A 285 -17.48 -16.45 -0.57
C SER A 285 -17.05 -15.00 -0.39
N LEU A 286 -16.34 -14.68 0.70
CA LEU A 286 -15.80 -13.34 0.96
C LEU A 286 -14.71 -12.96 -0.05
N ILE A 287 -13.82 -13.91 -0.40
CA ILE A 287 -12.81 -13.69 -1.44
C ILE A 287 -13.46 -13.47 -2.80
N ARG A 288 -14.49 -14.25 -3.16
CA ARG A 288 -15.22 -14.03 -4.42
C ARG A 288 -15.84 -12.64 -4.45
N ARG A 289 -16.46 -12.20 -3.37
CA ARG A 289 -17.00 -10.85 -3.26
C ARG A 289 -15.92 -9.79 -3.49
N ALA A 290 -14.76 -9.92 -2.83
CA ALA A 290 -13.63 -9.03 -3.03
C ALA A 290 -13.16 -9.00 -4.51
N MET A 291 -13.12 -10.17 -5.15
CA MET A 291 -12.77 -10.29 -6.57
C MET A 291 -13.81 -9.60 -7.48
N ASP A 292 -15.10 -9.74 -7.18
CA ASP A 292 -16.17 -9.08 -7.92
C ASP A 292 -16.11 -7.55 -7.77
N MET A 293 -15.65 -7.06 -6.62
CA MET A 293 -15.34 -5.64 -6.37
C MET A 293 -14.03 -5.17 -7.02
N GLY A 294 -13.26 -6.07 -7.64
CA GLY A 294 -11.97 -5.76 -8.27
C GLY A 294 -10.81 -5.57 -7.29
N PHE A 295 -10.91 -6.10 -6.08
CA PHE A 295 -9.87 -5.98 -5.08
C PHE A 295 -8.67 -6.90 -5.33
N TYR A 296 -7.51 -6.42 -4.91
CA TYR A 296 -6.36 -7.24 -4.54
C TYR A 296 -6.45 -7.47 -3.03
N GLU A 297 -6.96 -8.63 -2.63
CA GLU A 297 -7.27 -8.94 -1.24
C GLU A 297 -6.25 -9.88 -0.61
N GLY A 298 -5.77 -9.52 0.56
CA GLY A 298 -4.97 -10.37 1.42
C GLY A 298 -5.80 -10.94 2.57
N VAL A 299 -5.85 -12.26 2.65
CA VAL A 299 -6.49 -12.97 3.77
C VAL A 299 -5.54 -12.97 4.96
N ASN A 300 -5.99 -12.46 6.09
CA ASN A 300 -5.24 -12.48 7.34
C ASN A 300 -5.84 -13.51 8.30
N LEU A 301 -5.05 -14.55 8.57
CA LEU A 301 -5.37 -15.61 9.55
C LEU A 301 -4.27 -15.60 10.60
N SER A 302 -4.69 -15.54 11.87
CA SER A 302 -3.74 -15.65 12.99
C SER A 302 -3.20 -17.08 13.10
N LEU A 303 -1.88 -17.23 13.01
CA LEU A 303 -1.19 -18.47 13.35
C LEU A 303 -0.72 -18.38 14.80
N SER A 304 -1.00 -19.41 15.58
CA SER A 304 -0.51 -19.52 16.95
C SER A 304 0.51 -20.65 17.05
N TYR A 305 1.59 -20.38 17.76
CA TYR A 305 2.68 -21.31 18.03
C TYR A 305 2.80 -21.50 19.53
N CYS A 306 2.85 -22.75 19.98
CA CYS A 306 3.10 -23.06 21.39
C CYS A 306 4.60 -23.07 21.68
N ASP A 307 5.07 -22.14 22.51
CA ASP A 307 6.49 -22.01 22.84
C ASP A 307 7.01 -23.19 23.69
N ASP A 308 6.10 -23.92 24.37
CA ASP A 308 6.49 -25.02 25.24
C ASP A 308 6.62 -26.36 24.49
N CYS A 309 5.78 -26.63 23.46
CA CYS A 309 5.81 -27.94 22.78
C CYS A 309 5.95 -27.86 21.26
N GLY A 310 6.04 -26.66 20.69
CA GLY A 310 6.20 -26.45 19.26
C GLY A 310 4.96 -26.76 18.42
N HIS A 311 3.78 -26.92 19.02
CA HIS A 311 2.55 -27.14 18.27
C HIS A 311 2.08 -25.85 17.60
N GLU A 312 1.70 -25.97 16.32
CA GLU A 312 1.20 -24.84 15.51
C GLU A 312 -0.25 -25.08 15.10
N GLU A 313 -1.08 -24.08 15.31
CA GLU A 313 -2.49 -24.12 14.89
C GLU A 313 -3.02 -22.69 14.68
N LEU A 314 -4.12 -22.55 13.91
CA LEU A 314 -4.79 -21.28 13.73
C LEU A 314 -5.56 -20.89 14.99
N GLN A 315 -5.39 -19.65 15.44
CA GLN A 315 -6.21 -19.02 16.50
C GLN A 315 -6.27 -19.78 17.83
N MET A 316 -5.15 -20.36 18.29
CA MET A 316 -5.08 -20.97 19.62
C MET A 316 -5.13 -19.91 20.72
N ASP A 317 -5.90 -20.18 21.78
CA ASP A 317 -5.82 -19.49 23.07
C ASP A 317 -5.19 -20.38 24.16
N VAL A 318 -5.26 -21.68 23.97
CA VAL A 318 -4.62 -22.71 24.76
C VAL A 318 -4.11 -23.79 23.81
N CYS A 319 -2.91 -24.28 24.03
CA CYS A 319 -2.36 -25.34 23.19
C CYS A 319 -3.16 -26.64 23.36
N PRO A 320 -3.77 -27.20 22.30
CA PRO A 320 -4.55 -28.43 22.40
C PRO A 320 -3.69 -29.64 22.69
N LYS A 321 -2.36 -29.56 22.43
CA LYS A 321 -1.43 -30.68 22.62
C LYS A 321 -0.88 -30.77 24.05
N CYS A 322 -0.53 -29.66 24.69
CA CYS A 322 0.09 -29.66 26.00
C CYS A 322 -0.64 -28.82 27.07
N GLY A 323 -1.74 -28.15 26.72
CA GLY A 323 -2.52 -27.32 27.64
C GLY A 323 -1.87 -25.98 28.00
N SER A 324 -0.72 -25.64 27.41
CA SER A 324 -0.02 -24.41 27.71
C SER A 324 -0.76 -23.17 27.17
N LYS A 325 -0.63 -22.07 27.92
CA LYS A 325 -1.05 -20.72 27.49
C LYS A 325 0.14 -19.87 27.02
N ASN A 326 1.34 -20.44 27.05
CA ASN A 326 2.55 -19.77 26.55
C ASN A 326 2.58 -19.89 25.02
N LEU A 327 1.92 -18.94 24.35
CA LEU A 327 1.67 -18.95 22.92
C LEU A 327 2.23 -17.69 22.28
N THR A 328 2.99 -17.88 21.22
CA THR A 328 3.32 -16.81 20.28
C THR A 328 2.24 -16.77 19.18
N LYS A 329 1.54 -15.63 19.07
CA LYS A 329 0.56 -15.41 18.01
C LYS A 329 1.20 -14.59 16.91
N ILE A 330 1.15 -15.12 15.70
CA ILE A 330 1.66 -14.47 14.49
C ILE A 330 0.48 -14.06 13.64
N ASP A 331 0.15 -12.79 13.67
CA ASP A 331 -0.80 -12.18 12.75
C ASP A 331 -0.02 -11.57 11.58
N ARG A 332 -0.48 -11.79 10.36
CA ARG A 332 -0.05 -10.95 9.26
C ARG A 332 -0.68 -9.59 9.44
N MET A 333 -0.01 -8.71 10.17
CA MET A 333 -0.38 -7.31 10.18
C MET A 333 -0.07 -6.68 8.82
N LEU A 334 -0.70 -5.58 8.52
CA LEU A 334 -0.63 -4.83 7.26
C LEU A 334 0.78 -4.39 6.84
N SER A 335 1.77 -4.63 7.68
CA SER A 335 3.18 -4.52 7.37
C SER A 335 3.93 -5.68 8.03
N LEU A 336 5.04 -6.05 7.47
CA LEU A 336 5.94 -7.12 7.91
C LEU A 336 6.54 -6.93 9.33
N ILE A 337 6.01 -6.02 10.15
CA ILE A 337 6.62 -5.58 11.39
C ILE A 337 5.61 -5.49 12.53
N HIS A 338 5.09 -6.61 12.92
CA HIS A 338 4.78 -6.86 14.32
C HIS A 338 4.86 -8.37 14.54
N ILE A 339 6.06 -8.82 14.74
CA ILE A 339 6.30 -9.84 15.74
C ILE A 339 5.85 -9.16 17.03
N SER A 340 4.73 -9.57 17.58
CA SER A 340 4.37 -9.17 18.94
C SER A 340 5.56 -9.53 19.81
N GLU A 341 6.18 -8.54 20.44
CA GLU A 341 7.13 -8.85 21.50
C GLU A 341 6.43 -9.79 22.46
N PRO A 342 7.06 -10.92 22.83
CA PRO A 342 6.51 -11.76 23.88
C PRO A 342 6.36 -10.86 25.10
N THR A 343 5.15 -10.75 25.60
CA THR A 343 4.89 -10.10 26.89
C THR A 343 5.69 -10.83 27.94
N ARG A 344 6.93 -10.41 28.13
CA ARG A 344 7.71 -10.77 29.33
C ARG A 344 7.00 -10.09 30.49
N ARG A 345 6.30 -10.89 31.27
CA ARG A 345 6.05 -10.57 32.69
C ARG A 345 7.28 -10.91 33.49
#